data_171c55e3b37d5bcccf5e3c28b1400c57
#
_entry.id   171c55e3b37d5bcccf5e3c28b1400c57
#
_cell.length_a   1.000
_cell.length_b   1.000
_cell.length_c   1.000
_cell.angle_alpha   90.00
_cell.angle_beta   90.00
_cell.angle_gamma   90.00
#
_symmetry.space_group_name_H-M   'P 1'
#
loop_
_entity.id
_entity.type
_entity.pdbx_description
1 polymer ?
#
loop_
_entity_poly.entity_id
_entity_poly.type
_entity_poly.pdbx_seq_one_letter_code
_entity_poly.pdbx_strand_id
1 'polypeptide(L)'
;RYGMFKQQIKDGYQVEVPDNWLKNGYPFELRRPEYAKEVHFGGYVDVEYDPATGSNKFVHKGYQAVKAVPFDMPIVGYGNHVVNTLRIWDAQAITDFKLDAFDRGEYHKAIEQENLAKTIVEVLYPNDNHYAGKELRLKQQYFFVSASLQVMLDKYKKKHKDVRKLYEKVTIQMNDTHPTVAVAELMR
;
A
#
# COMPACT_ATOMS: atom_id res chain seq x y z
N ARG A 1 5.29 -0.18 5.81
CA ARG A 1 5.78 -0.04 7.20
C ARG A 1 4.78 -0.71 8.11
N TYR A 2 4.93 -2.00 8.33
CA TYR A 2 4.03 -2.76 9.18
C TYR A 2 4.50 -2.80 10.63
N GLY A 3 3.55 -2.97 11.56
CA GLY A 3 3.84 -3.42 12.91
C GLY A 3 4.52 -4.79 12.88
N MET A 4 5.49 -4.99 13.76
CA MET A 4 6.29 -6.20 13.86
C MET A 4 6.05 -6.87 15.20
N PHE A 5 6.36 -8.17 15.28
CA PHE A 5 6.40 -8.92 16.53
C PHE A 5 7.83 -9.23 16.92
N LYS A 6 8.11 -9.20 18.21
CA LYS A 6 9.32 -9.76 18.80
C LYS A 6 9.00 -11.01 19.62
N GLN A 7 9.95 -11.91 19.67
CA GLN A 7 9.82 -13.15 20.41
C GLN A 7 10.26 -12.96 21.85
N GLN A 8 9.50 -13.53 22.78
CA GLN A 8 9.85 -13.65 24.20
C GLN A 8 9.71 -15.10 24.65
N ILE A 9 10.45 -15.47 25.65
CA ILE A 9 10.27 -16.77 26.32
C ILE A 9 9.49 -16.54 27.62
N LYS A 10 8.34 -17.16 27.74
CA LYS A 10 7.51 -17.13 28.95
C LYS A 10 7.14 -18.55 29.34
N ASP A 11 7.47 -18.92 30.57
CA ASP A 11 7.20 -20.27 31.13
C ASP A 11 7.75 -21.42 30.25
N GLY A 12 8.92 -21.19 29.60
CA GLY A 12 9.55 -22.15 28.69
C GLY A 12 9.00 -22.17 27.27
N TYR A 13 7.98 -21.35 26.94
CA TYR A 13 7.37 -21.26 25.61
C TYR A 13 7.70 -19.95 24.91
N GLN A 14 7.83 -20.03 23.59
CA GLN A 14 7.96 -18.88 22.74
C GLN A 14 6.62 -18.14 22.63
N VAL A 15 6.62 -16.84 22.93
CA VAL A 15 5.44 -15.97 22.85
C VAL A 15 5.76 -14.76 21.98
N GLU A 16 4.87 -14.42 21.07
CA GLU A 16 4.96 -13.22 20.24
C GLU A 16 4.32 -12.05 20.97
N VAL A 17 5.05 -10.93 21.01
CA VAL A 17 4.54 -9.66 21.56
C VAL A 17 4.81 -8.53 20.56
N PRO A 18 4.00 -7.46 20.57
CA PRO A 18 4.23 -6.34 19.67
C PRO A 18 5.62 -5.74 19.83
N ASP A 19 6.30 -5.48 18.71
CA ASP A 19 7.57 -4.78 18.68
C ASP A 19 7.36 -3.32 18.26
N ASN A 20 7.66 -2.40 19.17
CA ASN A 20 7.56 -0.96 18.98
C ASN A 20 8.83 -0.40 18.30
N TRP A 21 9.26 -1.04 17.22
CA TRP A 21 10.53 -0.73 16.53
C TRP A 21 10.63 0.73 16.01
N LEU A 22 9.48 1.38 15.80
CA LEU A 22 9.41 2.78 15.36
C LEU A 22 9.32 3.79 16.51
N LYS A 23 9.32 3.34 17.78
CA LYS A 23 9.15 4.23 18.95
C LYS A 23 10.16 5.37 18.99
N ASN A 24 11.41 5.08 18.60
CA ASN A 24 12.50 6.07 18.61
C ASN A 24 12.80 6.62 17.20
N GLY A 25 11.93 6.37 16.22
CA GLY A 25 12.21 6.63 14.81
C GLY A 25 13.20 5.62 14.22
N TYR A 26 13.47 5.76 12.93
CA TYR A 26 14.47 4.96 12.23
C TYR A 26 15.34 5.88 11.37
N PRO A 27 16.58 6.18 11.78
CA PRO A 27 17.39 7.24 11.15
C PRO A 27 17.86 6.90 9.73
N PHE A 28 17.78 5.64 9.33
CA PHE A 28 18.20 5.19 7.99
C PHE A 28 17.08 5.15 6.98
N GLU A 29 15.86 5.57 7.31
CA GLU A 29 14.77 5.69 6.37
C GLU A 29 14.53 7.14 5.96
N LEU A 30 14.24 7.34 4.69
CA LEU A 30 13.89 8.64 4.12
C LEU A 30 12.45 8.61 3.64
N ARG A 31 11.59 9.42 4.26
CA ARG A 31 10.20 9.60 3.83
C ARG A 31 10.16 10.37 2.50
N ARG A 32 9.42 9.85 1.52
CA ARG A 32 9.37 10.37 0.14
C ARG A 32 7.92 10.72 -0.29
N PRO A 33 7.31 11.75 0.32
CA PRO A 33 5.90 12.09 0.04
C PRO A 33 5.66 12.50 -1.42
N GLU A 34 6.67 12.94 -2.14
CA GLU A 34 6.62 13.30 -3.55
C GLU A 34 6.36 12.10 -4.49
N TYR A 35 6.52 10.87 -3.98
CA TYR A 35 6.19 9.63 -4.68
C TYR A 35 4.94 8.95 -4.12
N ALA A 36 4.19 9.65 -3.28
CA ALA A 36 2.94 9.09 -2.75
C ALA A 36 1.95 8.74 -3.86
N LYS A 37 1.16 7.68 -3.64
CA LYS A 37 0.14 7.17 -4.57
C LYS A 37 -1.17 6.93 -3.83
N GLU A 38 -2.27 7.12 -4.54
CA GLU A 38 -3.56 6.67 -4.06
C GLU A 38 -3.79 5.21 -4.42
N VAL A 39 -4.25 4.43 -3.44
CA VAL A 39 -4.67 3.05 -3.64
C VAL A 39 -6.16 2.97 -3.35
N HIS A 40 -6.91 2.43 -4.31
CA HIS A 40 -8.36 2.35 -4.27
C HIS A 40 -8.82 0.93 -3.97
N PHE A 41 -9.77 0.78 -3.03
CA PHE A 41 -10.33 -0.50 -2.65
C PHE A 41 -11.82 -0.56 -2.97
N GLY A 42 -12.27 -1.65 -3.60
CA GLY A 42 -13.66 -1.85 -3.97
C GLY A 42 -14.13 -0.89 -5.05
N GLY A 43 -15.43 -0.55 -5.01
CA GLY A 43 -16.04 0.30 -6.02
C GLY A 43 -16.46 -0.47 -7.28
N TYR A 44 -16.77 0.28 -8.32
CA TYR A 44 -17.18 -0.24 -9.63
C TYR A 44 -16.65 0.66 -10.74
N VAL A 45 -16.54 0.10 -11.94
CA VAL A 45 -16.17 0.86 -13.15
C VAL A 45 -17.43 1.27 -13.88
N ASP A 46 -17.59 2.58 -14.04
CA ASP A 46 -18.63 3.18 -14.88
C ASP A 46 -18.08 3.47 -16.27
N VAL A 47 -18.90 3.35 -17.29
CA VAL A 47 -18.53 3.60 -18.68
C VAL A 47 -19.23 4.88 -19.15
N GLU A 48 -18.45 5.92 -19.32
CA GLU A 48 -18.91 7.22 -19.80
C GLU A 48 -18.50 7.41 -21.26
N TYR A 49 -19.43 7.77 -22.12
CA TYR A 49 -19.11 8.14 -23.50
C TYR A 49 -18.55 9.55 -23.54
N ASP A 50 -17.37 9.72 -24.14
CA ASP A 50 -16.75 11.03 -24.35
C ASP A 50 -17.00 11.49 -25.80
N PRO A 51 -17.92 12.47 -26.01
CA PRO A 51 -18.23 12.95 -27.34
C PRO A 51 -17.06 13.69 -28.02
N ALA A 52 -16.10 14.19 -27.24
CA ALA A 52 -14.94 14.92 -27.79
C ALA A 52 -13.94 13.98 -28.46
N THR A 53 -13.78 12.76 -27.95
CA THR A 53 -12.87 11.76 -28.51
C THR A 53 -13.59 10.67 -29.30
N GLY A 54 -14.92 10.59 -29.23
CA GLY A 54 -15.72 9.53 -29.83
C GLY A 54 -15.49 8.15 -29.21
N SER A 55 -14.98 8.09 -27.98
CA SER A 55 -14.60 6.83 -27.31
C SER A 55 -15.24 6.71 -25.92
N ASN A 56 -15.27 5.48 -25.42
CA ASN A 56 -15.69 5.22 -24.05
C ASN A 56 -14.55 5.51 -23.07
N LYS A 57 -14.90 6.22 -21.99
CA LYS A 57 -14.04 6.48 -20.85
C LYS A 57 -14.49 5.59 -19.69
N PHE A 58 -13.55 4.83 -19.11
CA PHE A 58 -13.79 4.01 -17.94
C PHE A 58 -13.46 4.81 -16.69
N VAL A 59 -14.42 4.96 -15.79
CA VAL A 59 -14.29 5.75 -14.57
C VAL A 59 -14.54 4.88 -13.36
N HIS A 60 -13.55 4.76 -12.49
CA HIS A 60 -13.68 4.04 -11.22
C HIS A 60 -14.41 4.91 -10.20
N LYS A 61 -15.52 4.40 -9.64
CA LYS A 61 -16.41 5.11 -8.71
C LYS A 61 -16.70 4.28 -7.47
N GLY A 62 -17.09 4.95 -6.37
CA GLY A 62 -17.56 4.28 -5.15
C GLY A 62 -16.49 3.52 -4.36
N TYR A 63 -15.23 3.81 -4.58
CA TYR A 63 -14.11 3.16 -3.91
C TYR A 63 -13.77 3.83 -2.57
N GLN A 64 -13.13 3.07 -1.70
CA GLN A 64 -12.38 3.60 -0.55
C GLN A 64 -10.94 3.86 -0.98
N ALA A 65 -10.36 4.98 -0.59
CA ALA A 65 -9.03 5.33 -0.99
C ALA A 65 -8.10 5.56 0.20
N VAL A 66 -6.82 5.17 0.07
CA VAL A 66 -5.74 5.41 1.03
C VAL A 66 -4.53 5.97 0.30
N LYS A 67 -3.81 6.86 0.94
CA LYS A 67 -2.54 7.37 0.44
C LYS A 67 -1.40 6.44 0.85
N ALA A 68 -0.73 5.84 -0.11
CA ALA A 68 0.50 5.10 0.08
C ALA A 68 1.69 6.06 0.03
N VAL A 69 2.40 6.21 1.14
CA VAL A 69 3.58 7.08 1.26
C VAL A 69 4.83 6.22 1.38
N PRO A 70 5.79 6.34 0.45
CA PRO A 70 6.99 5.51 0.49
C PRO A 70 8.04 6.03 1.48
N PHE A 71 8.76 5.08 2.05
CA PHE A 71 9.96 5.27 2.83
C PHE A 71 11.08 4.47 2.19
N ASP A 72 12.17 5.14 1.86
CA ASP A 72 13.32 4.56 1.20
C ASP A 72 14.43 4.27 2.21
N MET A 73 14.95 3.06 2.18
CA MET A 73 16.11 2.63 2.97
C MET A 73 17.26 2.29 2.04
N PRO A 74 18.45 2.91 2.20
CA PRO A 74 19.62 2.59 1.39
C PRO A 74 20.17 1.20 1.77
N ILE A 75 20.40 0.37 0.77
CA ILE A 75 21.06 -0.93 0.91
C ILE A 75 22.41 -0.83 0.23
N VAL A 76 23.45 -0.67 1.04
CA VAL A 76 24.82 -0.46 0.57
C VAL A 76 25.43 -1.79 0.11
N GLY A 77 26.02 -1.79 -1.08
CA GLY A 77 26.75 -2.94 -1.63
C GLY A 77 28.08 -3.14 -0.92
N TYR A 78 28.51 -4.39 -0.83
CA TYR A 78 29.81 -4.74 -0.24
C TYR A 78 30.96 -4.48 -1.21
N GLY A 79 31.95 -3.70 -0.78
CA GLY A 79 33.17 -3.46 -1.54
C GLY A 79 33.00 -2.75 -2.89
N ASN A 80 31.90 -2.03 -3.10
CA ASN A 80 31.63 -1.28 -4.34
C ASN A 80 30.89 0.03 -4.06
N HIS A 81 30.60 0.81 -5.10
CA HIS A 81 29.88 2.10 -5.01
C HIS A 81 28.37 1.97 -5.29
N VAL A 82 27.81 0.75 -5.28
CA VAL A 82 26.38 0.53 -5.55
C VAL A 82 25.59 0.68 -4.26
N VAL A 83 24.53 1.50 -4.33
CA VAL A 83 23.53 1.63 -3.26
C VAL A 83 22.17 1.36 -3.87
N ASN A 84 21.55 0.25 -3.49
CA ASN A 84 20.18 -0.05 -3.84
C ASN A 84 19.20 0.59 -2.86
N THR A 85 17.94 0.66 -3.24
CA THR A 85 16.89 1.23 -2.40
C THR A 85 15.86 0.14 -2.09
N LEU A 86 15.66 -0.13 -0.81
CA LEU A 86 14.49 -0.86 -0.34
C LEU A 86 13.39 0.15 -0.05
N ARG A 87 12.30 0.08 -0.79
CA ARG A 87 11.13 0.93 -0.60
C ARG A 87 10.04 0.18 0.14
N ILE A 88 9.62 0.73 1.27
CA ILE A 88 8.48 0.26 2.04
C ILE A 88 7.40 1.33 2.06
N TRP A 89 6.17 0.95 2.37
CA TRP A 89 5.01 1.81 2.27
C TRP A 89 4.32 2.00 3.60
N ASP A 90 3.97 3.23 3.90
CA ASP A 90 3.06 3.61 4.98
C ASP A 90 1.71 3.98 4.38
N ALA A 91 0.62 3.71 5.09
CA ALA A 91 -0.72 4.11 4.69
C ALA A 91 -1.17 5.33 5.50
N GLN A 92 -1.67 6.33 4.81
CA GLN A 92 -2.17 7.56 5.42
C GLN A 92 -3.58 7.87 4.90
N ALA A 93 -4.37 8.57 5.68
CA ALA A 93 -5.66 9.08 5.24
C ALA A 93 -5.48 10.04 4.05
N ILE A 94 -6.44 10.03 3.13
CA ILE A 94 -6.47 10.96 2.00
C ILE A 94 -7.04 12.31 2.42
N THR A 95 -8.07 12.28 3.27
CA THR A 95 -8.71 13.46 3.82
C THR A 95 -8.21 13.73 5.22
N ASP A 96 -8.15 14.99 5.58
CA ASP A 96 -7.90 15.41 6.95
C ASP A 96 -9.06 15.00 7.87
N PHE A 97 -8.81 15.09 9.16
CA PHE A 97 -9.80 14.86 10.21
C PHE A 97 -11.10 15.65 9.93
N LYS A 98 -12.24 14.96 9.97
CA LYS A 98 -13.55 15.57 9.69
C LYS A 98 -14.09 16.26 10.93
N LEU A 99 -13.65 17.50 11.18
CA LEU A 99 -14.04 18.29 12.35
C LEU A 99 -15.57 18.46 12.44
N ASP A 100 -16.25 18.68 11.32
CA ASP A 100 -17.69 18.84 11.25
C ASP A 100 -18.47 17.58 11.70
N ALA A 101 -17.96 16.41 11.42
CA ALA A 101 -18.52 15.14 11.91
C ALA A 101 -18.26 14.99 13.42
N PHE A 102 -17.08 15.35 13.86
CA PHE A 102 -16.72 15.33 15.28
C PHE A 102 -17.63 16.25 16.12
N ASP A 103 -17.86 17.48 15.66
CA ASP A 103 -18.71 18.46 16.33
C ASP A 103 -20.19 18.02 16.42
N ARG A 104 -20.64 17.18 15.47
CA ARG A 104 -21.96 16.53 15.51
C ARG A 104 -22.02 15.28 16.39
N GLY A 105 -20.93 14.91 17.07
CA GLY A 105 -20.85 13.68 17.86
C GLY A 105 -20.67 12.40 17.04
N GLU A 106 -20.39 12.49 15.75
CA GLU A 106 -20.15 11.38 14.85
C GLU A 106 -18.67 10.95 14.87
N TYR A 107 -18.16 10.63 16.06
CA TYR A 107 -16.72 10.43 16.31
C TYR A 107 -16.10 9.34 15.42
N HIS A 108 -16.82 8.23 15.16
CA HIS A 108 -16.32 7.17 14.28
C HIS A 108 -16.13 7.64 12.84
N LYS A 109 -17.05 8.48 12.33
CA LYS A 109 -16.92 9.07 10.99
C LYS A 109 -15.79 10.07 10.90
N ALA A 110 -15.53 10.80 12.00
CA ALA A 110 -14.45 11.79 12.06
C ALA A 110 -13.06 11.15 11.81
N ILE A 111 -12.85 9.92 12.30
CA ILE A 111 -11.57 9.18 12.23
C ILE A 111 -11.60 7.96 11.29
N GLU A 112 -12.67 7.78 10.52
CA GLU A 112 -12.87 6.59 9.67
C GLU A 112 -11.71 6.36 8.70
N GLN A 113 -11.27 7.41 8.02
CA GLN A 113 -10.18 7.37 7.05
C GLN A 113 -8.82 7.06 7.70
N GLU A 114 -8.57 7.63 8.87
CA GLU A 114 -7.36 7.35 9.64
C GLU A 114 -7.34 5.90 10.12
N ASN A 115 -8.47 5.40 10.61
CA ASN A 115 -8.61 4.03 11.05
C ASN A 115 -8.41 3.04 9.89
N LEU A 116 -8.97 3.31 8.71
CA LEU A 116 -8.78 2.48 7.52
C LEU A 116 -7.29 2.41 7.16
N ALA A 117 -6.63 3.55 7.05
CA ALA A 117 -5.22 3.61 6.71
C ALA A 117 -4.36 2.88 7.76
N LYS A 118 -4.58 3.17 9.04
CA LYS A 118 -3.85 2.56 10.14
C LYS A 118 -4.02 1.04 10.16
N THR A 119 -5.24 0.55 9.98
CA THR A 119 -5.52 -0.89 9.98
C THR A 119 -4.72 -1.65 8.92
N ILE A 120 -4.51 -1.05 7.74
CA ILE A 120 -3.75 -1.68 6.64
C ILE A 120 -2.29 -1.93 7.03
N VAL A 121 -1.67 -1.04 7.82
CA VAL A 121 -0.23 -1.11 8.15
C VAL A 121 0.06 -1.41 9.62
N GLU A 122 -0.95 -1.62 10.46
CA GLU A 122 -0.75 -1.79 11.90
C GLU A 122 -0.01 -3.09 12.22
N VAL A 123 -0.43 -4.20 11.63
CA VAL A 123 0.14 -5.53 11.90
C VAL A 123 0.37 -6.29 10.61
N LEU A 124 1.60 -6.76 10.40
CA LEU A 124 1.92 -7.72 9.35
C LEU A 124 1.41 -9.11 9.77
N TYR A 125 0.78 -9.84 8.84
CA TYR A 125 0.17 -11.16 9.07
C TYR A 125 -0.92 -11.17 10.17
N PRO A 126 -2.01 -10.41 9.97
CA PRO A 126 -3.15 -10.51 10.88
C PRO A 126 -3.74 -11.93 10.85
N ASN A 127 -4.41 -12.31 11.93
CA ASN A 127 -5.12 -13.57 12.00
C ASN A 127 -6.23 -13.62 10.93
N ASP A 128 -6.20 -14.63 10.07
CA ASP A 128 -7.11 -14.83 8.95
C ASP A 128 -8.08 -16.03 9.11
N ASN A 129 -8.28 -16.49 10.34
CA ASN A 129 -9.28 -17.53 10.64
C ASN A 129 -10.73 -17.03 10.47
N HIS A 130 -10.93 -15.73 10.32
CA HIS A 130 -12.23 -15.08 10.11
C HIS A 130 -12.21 -14.20 8.84
N TYR A 131 -13.40 -13.89 8.32
CA TYR A 131 -13.56 -13.15 7.07
C TYR A 131 -12.83 -11.78 7.05
N ALA A 132 -12.99 -11.01 8.13
CA ALA A 132 -12.34 -9.68 8.23
C ALA A 132 -10.80 -9.76 8.17
N GLY A 133 -10.20 -10.81 8.76
CA GLY A 133 -8.76 -11.03 8.66
C GLY A 133 -8.30 -11.39 7.26
N LYS A 134 -9.07 -12.24 6.55
CA LYS A 134 -8.80 -12.57 5.14
C LYS A 134 -8.89 -11.34 4.25
N GLU A 135 -9.93 -10.52 4.43
CA GLU A 135 -10.10 -9.26 3.71
C GLU A 135 -8.95 -8.29 3.99
N LEU A 136 -8.53 -8.16 5.25
CA LEU A 136 -7.41 -7.29 5.62
C LEU A 136 -6.11 -7.75 4.96
N ARG A 137 -5.80 -9.04 4.98
CA ARG A 137 -4.61 -9.58 4.28
C ARG A 137 -4.63 -9.30 2.79
N LEU A 138 -5.79 -9.47 2.15
CA LEU A 138 -5.96 -9.13 0.75
C LEU A 138 -5.73 -7.63 0.50
N LYS A 139 -6.29 -6.76 1.34
CA LYS A 139 -6.05 -5.30 1.26
C LYS A 139 -4.59 -4.93 1.45
N GLN A 140 -3.87 -5.58 2.36
CA GLN A 140 -2.43 -5.35 2.58
C GLN A 140 -1.61 -5.69 1.33
N GLN A 141 -1.84 -6.86 0.72
CA GLN A 141 -1.15 -7.28 -0.49
C GLN A 141 -1.48 -6.35 -1.67
N TYR A 142 -2.76 -6.05 -1.86
CA TYR A 142 -3.22 -5.15 -2.91
C TYR A 142 -2.60 -3.75 -2.75
N PHE A 143 -2.61 -3.19 -1.53
CA PHE A 143 -2.03 -1.89 -1.22
C PHE A 143 -0.56 -1.81 -1.64
N PHE A 144 0.23 -2.77 -1.19
CA PHE A 144 1.66 -2.82 -1.47
C PHE A 144 1.97 -2.93 -2.96
N VAL A 145 1.31 -3.86 -3.65
CA VAL A 145 1.56 -4.14 -5.08
C VAL A 145 1.05 -2.98 -5.94
N SER A 146 -0.15 -2.46 -5.68
CA SER A 146 -0.70 -1.32 -6.41
C SER A 146 0.19 -0.08 -6.31
N ALA A 147 0.63 0.29 -5.11
CA ALA A 147 1.53 1.42 -4.91
C ALA A 147 2.86 1.25 -5.67
N SER A 148 3.43 0.05 -5.61
CA SER A 148 4.71 -0.27 -6.28
C SER A 148 4.59 -0.22 -7.80
N LEU A 149 3.53 -0.81 -8.36
CA LEU A 149 3.27 -0.79 -9.80
C LEU A 149 3.03 0.62 -10.33
N GLN A 150 2.27 1.45 -9.61
CA GLN A 150 2.03 2.84 -10.01
C GLN A 150 3.34 3.63 -10.12
N VAL A 151 4.25 3.50 -9.14
CA VAL A 151 5.55 4.17 -9.18
C VAL A 151 6.41 3.66 -10.34
N MET A 152 6.39 2.35 -10.59
CA MET A 152 7.10 1.75 -11.72
C MET A 152 6.56 2.26 -13.06
N LEU A 153 5.24 2.30 -13.23
CA LEU A 153 4.59 2.82 -14.42
C LEU A 153 4.88 4.31 -14.65
N ASP A 154 4.88 5.12 -13.60
CA ASP A 154 5.24 6.53 -13.72
C ASP A 154 6.70 6.72 -14.16
N LYS A 155 7.60 5.92 -13.61
CA LYS A 155 9.01 5.93 -14.01
C LYS A 155 9.18 5.52 -15.48
N TYR A 156 8.42 4.53 -15.93
CA TYR A 156 8.39 4.10 -17.32
C TYR A 156 7.86 5.21 -18.25
N LYS A 157 6.68 5.77 -17.92
CA LYS A 157 6.02 6.82 -18.72
C LYS A 157 6.86 8.07 -18.89
N LYS A 158 7.72 8.42 -17.94
CA LYS A 158 8.66 9.54 -18.06
C LYS A 158 9.67 9.34 -19.19
N LYS A 159 9.98 8.10 -19.54
CA LYS A 159 10.98 7.77 -20.58
C LYS A 159 10.37 7.23 -21.87
N HIS A 160 9.17 6.65 -21.79
CA HIS A 160 8.52 5.95 -22.88
C HIS A 160 7.05 6.36 -22.98
N LYS A 161 6.62 6.70 -24.20
CA LYS A 161 5.24 7.18 -24.45
C LYS A 161 4.21 6.04 -24.54
N ASP A 162 4.63 4.86 -25.02
CA ASP A 162 3.72 3.73 -25.27
C ASP A 162 3.83 2.67 -24.18
N VAL A 163 2.83 2.63 -23.31
CA VAL A 163 2.76 1.65 -22.20
C VAL A 163 2.61 0.22 -22.70
N ARG A 164 2.06 0.01 -23.90
CA ARG A 164 1.92 -1.34 -24.49
C ARG A 164 3.25 -2.04 -24.73
N LYS A 165 4.35 -1.25 -24.78
CA LYS A 165 5.73 -1.76 -24.92
C LYS A 165 6.44 -1.93 -23.58
N LEU A 166 5.71 -1.92 -22.46
CA LEU A 166 6.30 -2.11 -21.14
C LEU A 166 7.10 -3.41 -21.04
N TYR A 167 6.58 -4.49 -21.62
CA TYR A 167 7.19 -5.82 -21.61
C TYR A 167 8.60 -5.86 -22.25
N GLU A 168 8.93 -4.94 -23.15
CA GLU A 168 10.26 -4.87 -23.76
C GLU A 168 11.35 -4.36 -22.78
N LYS A 169 10.98 -3.67 -21.72
CA LYS A 169 11.88 -2.93 -20.83
C LYS A 169 11.75 -3.30 -19.36
N VAL A 170 10.66 -3.93 -18.98
CA VAL A 170 10.35 -4.23 -17.58
C VAL A 170 9.96 -5.69 -17.46
N THR A 171 10.61 -6.40 -16.57
CA THR A 171 10.23 -7.75 -16.14
C THR A 171 9.68 -7.65 -14.72
N ILE A 172 8.52 -8.25 -14.49
CA ILE A 172 7.88 -8.29 -13.18
C ILE A 172 7.88 -9.74 -12.71
N GLN A 173 8.55 -9.99 -11.60
CA GLN A 173 8.50 -11.29 -10.95
C GLN A 173 7.38 -11.27 -9.91
N MET A 174 6.39 -12.14 -10.12
CA MET A 174 5.35 -12.42 -9.13
C MET A 174 5.82 -13.57 -8.24
N ASN A 175 6.00 -13.29 -6.98
CA ASN A 175 6.35 -14.30 -5.99
C ASN A 175 5.46 -14.07 -4.76
N ASP A 176 4.37 -14.85 -4.71
CA ASP A 176 3.46 -14.86 -3.57
C ASP A 176 3.37 -16.31 -3.07
N THR A 177 3.85 -16.53 -1.87
CA THR A 177 3.75 -17.83 -1.20
C THR A 177 2.38 -18.02 -0.52
N HIS A 178 1.56 -16.97 -0.50
CA HIS A 178 0.20 -17.02 0.03
C HIS A 178 -0.78 -17.53 -1.03
N PRO A 179 -1.81 -18.33 -0.67
CA PRO A 179 -2.78 -18.90 -1.62
C PRO A 179 -3.75 -17.88 -2.24
N THR A 180 -3.59 -16.57 -2.00
CA THR A 180 -4.41 -15.54 -2.65
C THR A 180 -3.87 -15.18 -4.02
N VAL A 181 -4.76 -14.93 -4.95
CA VAL A 181 -4.43 -14.49 -6.32
C VAL A 181 -4.40 -12.97 -6.48
N ALA A 182 -4.38 -12.24 -5.37
CA ALA A 182 -4.46 -10.78 -5.36
C ALA A 182 -3.38 -10.10 -6.20
N VAL A 183 -2.16 -10.60 -6.16
CA VAL A 183 -1.04 -10.07 -6.96
C VAL A 183 -1.27 -10.35 -8.44
N ALA A 184 -1.73 -11.54 -8.78
CA ALA A 184 -2.01 -11.93 -10.17
C ALA A 184 -3.17 -11.10 -10.76
N GLU A 185 -4.23 -10.86 -10.00
CA GLU A 185 -5.35 -10.02 -10.44
C GLU A 185 -4.96 -8.56 -10.65
N LEU A 186 -4.06 -8.02 -9.84
CA LEU A 186 -3.51 -6.68 -10.03
C LEU A 186 -2.71 -6.52 -11.32
N MET A 187 -2.11 -7.61 -11.78
CA MET A 187 -1.32 -7.62 -13.00
C MET A 187 -2.14 -7.81 -14.27
N ARG A 188 -3.34 -8.35 -14.13
CA ARG A 188 -4.30 -8.56 -15.22
C ARG A 188 -4.92 -7.26 -15.69
#